data_0c23bd8ce9f7bc92c1d312f70b7fb91d
#
_entry.id   0c23bd8ce9f7bc92c1d312f70b7fb91d
#
_cell.length_a   1.000
_cell.length_b   1.000
_cell.length_c   1.000
_cell.angle_alpha   90.00
_cell.angle_beta   90.00
_cell.angle_gamma   90.00
#
_symmetry.space_group_name_H-M   'P 1'
#
loop_
_entity.id
_entity.type
_entity.pdbx_description
1 polymer ?
#
loop_
_entity_poly.entity_id
_entity_poly.type
_entity_poly.pdbx_seq_one_letter_code
_entity_poly.pdbx_strand_id
1 'polypeptide(L)'
;EYTLGGETVLYRHEKTYVNKTRYAVSLCSCMDDATIDAKIAAIPAVDYERIGERMHLEMIYVNYGAEAGADKYLELVKKAVATGKTLVLGCDDVEVAKAALEIAKAGKPILNGANASNYEAMNALAKEADVVLGVSGANLDEIYDTVAALEKAGNKNLIIDATGASLKETYANAVQIRRAALKDQDRTFGYPTIVNTSKLAVKDKYMQEALVSLFTMKYGSIVVVDELGYAEALPLFGPRQN
;
A
#
# COMPACT_ATOMS: atom_id res chain seq x y z
N GLU A 1 10.27 -8.17 8.82
CA GLU A 1 9.36 -8.82 7.85
C GLU A 1 7.91 -8.74 8.36
N TYR A 2 6.96 -8.46 7.46
CA TYR A 2 5.54 -8.35 7.80
C TYR A 2 4.73 -9.38 7.03
N THR A 3 3.86 -10.10 7.72
CA THR A 3 2.87 -10.96 7.09
C THR A 3 1.58 -10.16 6.86
N LEU A 4 0.99 -10.29 5.69
CA LEU A 4 -0.21 -9.57 5.26
C LEU A 4 -1.30 -10.56 4.80
N GLY A 5 -2.56 -10.11 4.86
CA GLY A 5 -3.70 -10.88 4.37
C GLY A 5 -4.07 -12.08 5.23
N GLY A 6 -4.53 -13.16 4.61
CA GLY A 6 -4.95 -14.39 5.30
C GLY A 6 -6.34 -14.29 5.95
N GLU A 7 -7.16 -13.31 5.56
CA GLU A 7 -8.54 -13.17 6.04
C GLU A 7 -9.37 -14.38 5.63
N THR A 8 -10.20 -14.87 6.55
CA THR A 8 -11.02 -16.07 6.34
C THR A 8 -12.52 -15.84 6.46
N VAL A 9 -12.94 -14.61 6.80
CA VAL A 9 -14.35 -14.25 7.00
C VAL A 9 -14.75 -12.99 6.23
N LEU A 10 -16.01 -12.92 5.82
CA LEU A 10 -16.54 -11.77 5.10
C LEU A 10 -16.72 -10.55 6.01
N TYR A 11 -17.11 -10.78 7.25
CA TYR A 11 -17.46 -9.72 8.19
C TYR A 11 -16.49 -9.67 9.36
N ARG A 12 -16.03 -8.48 9.68
CA ARG A 12 -15.04 -8.25 10.72
C ARG A 12 -15.47 -8.77 12.11
N HIS A 13 -16.75 -8.66 12.44
CA HIS A 13 -17.28 -9.09 13.73
C HIS A 13 -17.30 -10.61 13.95
N GLU A 14 -17.10 -11.39 12.90
CA GLU A 14 -17.09 -12.86 13.00
C GLU A 14 -15.76 -13.39 13.55
N LYS A 15 -14.69 -12.66 13.37
CA LYS A 15 -13.34 -13.06 13.80
C LYS A 15 -12.40 -11.85 13.86
N THR A 16 -11.40 -11.94 14.75
CA THR A 16 -10.28 -11.00 14.79
C THR A 16 -9.41 -11.11 13.53
N TYR A 17 -8.57 -10.10 13.27
CA TYR A 17 -7.62 -10.15 12.16
C TYR A 17 -6.70 -11.36 12.25
N VAL A 18 -6.45 -12.01 11.11
CA VAL A 18 -5.39 -13.03 10.99
C VAL A 18 -4.04 -12.30 11.00
N ASN A 19 -3.88 -11.30 10.13
CA ASN A 19 -2.75 -10.39 10.14
C ASN A 19 -3.25 -8.96 10.25
N LYS A 20 -2.60 -8.16 11.09
CA LYS A 20 -3.00 -6.77 11.36
C LYS A 20 -2.75 -5.91 10.13
N THR A 21 -3.66 -4.96 9.87
CA THR A 21 -3.45 -3.90 8.90
C THR A 21 -2.16 -3.13 9.18
N ARG A 22 -1.35 -2.88 8.17
CA ARG A 22 -0.15 -2.04 8.25
C ARG A 22 -0.43 -0.65 7.72
N TYR A 23 0.20 0.34 8.32
CA TYR A 23 0.05 1.73 7.87
C TYR A 23 1.29 2.19 7.13
N ALA A 24 1.06 2.89 6.02
CA ALA A 24 2.09 3.56 5.25
C ALA A 24 1.78 5.06 5.15
N VAL A 25 2.72 5.93 5.49
CA VAL A 25 2.59 7.37 5.21
C VAL A 25 2.94 7.64 3.76
N SER A 26 2.12 8.43 3.10
CA SER A 26 2.32 8.84 1.70
C SER A 26 3.32 9.99 1.60
N LEU A 27 4.35 9.77 0.79
CA LEU A 27 5.25 10.80 0.28
C LEU A 27 5.14 10.83 -1.24
N CYS A 28 5.06 12.01 -1.83
CA CYS A 28 5.03 12.19 -3.29
C CYS A 28 6.21 13.03 -3.74
N SER A 29 6.85 12.67 -4.86
CA SER A 29 7.86 13.53 -5.48
C SER A 29 7.29 14.86 -6.00
N CYS A 30 5.97 14.97 -6.09
CA CYS A 30 5.25 16.21 -6.40
C CYS A 30 5.20 17.23 -5.24
N MET A 31 5.51 16.82 -4.01
CA MET A 31 5.57 17.69 -2.83
C MET A 31 6.84 18.56 -2.84
N ASP A 32 6.79 19.69 -2.14
CA ASP A 32 7.99 20.45 -1.85
C ASP A 32 8.88 19.77 -0.80
N ASP A 33 10.17 20.08 -0.81
CA ASP A 33 11.14 19.41 0.06
C ASP A 33 10.88 19.66 1.55
N ALA A 34 10.38 20.83 1.91
CA ALA A 34 10.08 21.16 3.31
C ALA A 34 8.93 20.29 3.84
N THR A 35 7.91 20.07 3.03
CA THR A 35 6.80 19.16 3.36
C THR A 35 7.28 17.72 3.49
N ILE A 36 8.12 17.24 2.57
CA ILE A 36 8.71 15.89 2.62
C ILE A 36 9.53 15.72 3.91
N ASP A 37 10.41 16.64 4.20
CA ASP A 37 11.30 16.59 5.37
C ASP A 37 10.50 16.66 6.69
N ALA A 38 9.45 17.47 6.75
CA ALA A 38 8.56 17.54 7.91
C ALA A 38 7.81 16.22 8.14
N LYS A 39 7.28 15.60 7.08
CA LYS A 39 6.61 14.30 7.17
C LYS A 39 7.57 13.20 7.63
N ILE A 40 8.78 13.15 7.10
CA ILE A 40 9.81 12.19 7.52
C ILE A 40 10.18 12.40 8.98
N ALA A 41 10.37 13.65 9.41
CA ALA A 41 10.70 13.98 10.79
C ALA A 41 9.60 13.60 11.80
N ALA A 42 8.34 13.57 11.36
CA ALA A 42 7.20 13.18 12.19
C ALA A 42 7.08 11.66 12.42
N ILE A 43 7.69 10.82 11.58
CA ILE A 43 7.57 9.36 11.66
C ILE A 43 7.99 8.80 13.03
N PRO A 44 9.12 9.19 13.65
CA PRO A 44 9.53 8.67 14.95
C PRO A 44 8.61 9.05 16.12
N ALA A 45 7.80 10.09 15.96
CA ALA A 45 6.86 10.52 17.00
C ALA A 45 5.72 9.51 17.22
N VAL A 46 5.45 8.65 16.25
CA VAL A 46 4.47 7.57 16.34
C VAL A 46 5.20 6.28 16.72
N ASP A 47 5.58 6.18 17.98
CA ASP A 47 6.21 4.97 18.53
C ASP A 47 5.89 4.91 20.03
N TYR A 48 4.92 4.10 20.42
CA TYR A 48 4.47 3.94 21.79
C TYR A 48 3.94 2.54 22.06
N GLU A 49 3.86 2.16 23.33
CA GLU A 49 3.23 0.90 23.73
C GLU A 49 1.76 1.11 24.10
N ARG A 50 0.89 0.23 23.61
CA ARG A 50 -0.52 0.17 23.97
C ARG A 50 -0.97 -1.27 24.15
N ILE A 51 -1.43 -1.59 25.36
CA ILE A 51 -1.93 -2.95 25.72
C ILE A 51 -0.92 -4.05 25.32
N GLY A 52 0.35 -3.86 25.70
CA GLY A 52 1.41 -4.85 25.46
C GLY A 52 1.89 -4.94 24.00
N GLU A 53 1.48 -4.03 23.13
CA GLU A 53 1.90 -4.00 21.74
C GLU A 53 2.57 -2.66 21.39
N ARG A 54 3.68 -2.74 20.65
CA ARG A 54 4.32 -1.56 20.09
C ARG A 54 3.52 -1.03 18.92
N MET A 55 3.09 0.21 19.02
CA MET A 55 2.40 0.97 17.99
C MET A 55 3.38 1.91 17.32
N HIS A 56 3.65 1.67 16.05
CA HIS A 56 4.56 2.49 15.26
C HIS A 56 4.15 2.47 13.80
N LEU A 57 4.60 3.46 13.06
CA LEU A 57 4.46 3.45 11.61
C LEU A 57 5.38 2.39 11.01
N GLU A 58 4.83 1.50 10.20
CA GLU A 58 5.59 0.38 9.63
C GLU A 58 6.21 0.70 8.28
N MET A 59 5.50 1.48 7.45
CA MET A 59 5.82 1.62 6.03
C MET A 59 5.77 3.07 5.55
N ILE A 60 6.43 3.33 4.44
CA ILE A 60 6.32 4.58 3.68
C ILE A 60 5.91 4.24 2.25
N TYR A 61 4.85 4.88 1.75
CA TYR A 61 4.43 4.82 0.37
C TYR A 61 5.07 5.98 -0.40
N VAL A 62 5.96 5.67 -1.33
CA VAL A 62 6.69 6.67 -2.12
C VAL A 62 6.07 6.74 -3.51
N ASN A 63 5.30 7.81 -3.77
CA ASN A 63 4.55 7.99 -5.01
C ASN A 63 5.38 8.76 -6.03
N TYR A 64 5.45 8.24 -7.26
CA TYR A 64 6.04 8.91 -8.40
C TYR A 64 5.05 9.93 -8.98
N GLY A 65 5.37 11.21 -8.87
CA GLY A 65 4.70 12.29 -9.59
C GLY A 65 5.48 12.60 -10.86
N ALA A 66 4.95 12.17 -12.00
CA ALA A 66 5.67 12.27 -13.28
C ALA A 66 6.06 13.71 -13.65
N GLU A 67 5.25 14.68 -13.25
CA GLU A 67 5.52 16.12 -13.46
C GLU A 67 6.75 16.65 -12.72
N ALA A 68 7.16 15.99 -11.65
CA ALA A 68 8.34 16.34 -10.88
C ALA A 68 9.64 15.74 -11.45
N GLY A 69 9.51 14.78 -12.34
CA GLY A 69 10.62 14.09 -12.99
C GLY A 69 11.24 12.97 -12.16
N ALA A 70 11.95 12.09 -12.84
CA ALA A 70 12.57 10.90 -12.27
C ALA A 70 13.61 11.22 -11.18
N ASP A 71 14.47 12.22 -11.42
CA ASP A 71 15.55 12.56 -10.47
C ASP A 71 15.02 12.92 -9.09
N LYS A 72 13.94 13.73 -9.03
CA LYS A 72 13.32 14.11 -7.76
C LYS A 72 12.69 12.90 -7.05
N TYR A 73 12.10 11.99 -7.80
CA TYR A 73 11.59 10.75 -7.24
C TYR A 73 12.70 9.88 -6.65
N LEU A 74 13.80 9.70 -7.36
CA LEU A 74 14.94 8.90 -6.88
C LEU A 74 15.59 9.51 -5.63
N GLU A 75 15.68 10.84 -5.55
CA GLU A 75 16.13 11.52 -4.33
C GLU A 75 15.16 11.27 -3.16
N LEU A 76 13.84 11.31 -3.41
CA LEU A 76 12.83 10.96 -2.41
C LEU A 76 12.97 9.51 -1.93
N VAL A 77 13.20 8.56 -2.85
CA VAL A 77 13.45 7.15 -2.50
C VAL A 77 14.68 7.02 -1.60
N LYS A 78 15.78 7.72 -1.88
CA LYS A 78 16.98 7.73 -1.01
C LYS A 78 16.66 8.27 0.40
N LYS A 79 15.91 9.37 0.50
CA LYS A 79 15.47 9.91 1.80
C LYS A 79 14.59 8.90 2.55
N ALA A 80 13.68 8.24 1.87
CA ALA A 80 12.79 7.24 2.46
C ALA A 80 13.57 5.99 2.94
N VAL A 81 14.53 5.49 2.15
CA VAL A 81 15.42 4.37 2.55
C VAL A 81 16.18 4.70 3.83
N ALA A 82 16.66 5.93 3.99
CA ALA A 82 17.39 6.36 5.18
C ALA A 82 16.57 6.27 6.48
N THR A 83 15.24 6.23 6.40
CA THR A 83 14.37 6.04 7.58
C THR A 83 14.39 4.63 8.17
N GLY A 84 14.89 3.65 7.43
CA GLY A 84 14.86 2.23 7.80
C GLY A 84 13.46 1.59 7.76
N LYS A 85 12.45 2.28 7.26
CA LYS A 85 11.08 1.73 7.12
C LYS A 85 10.95 0.91 5.85
N THR A 86 10.01 -0.03 5.83
CA THR A 86 9.66 -0.78 4.62
C THR A 86 8.99 0.17 3.61
N LEU A 87 9.43 0.13 2.37
CA LEU A 87 8.90 1.02 1.33
C LEU A 87 7.87 0.31 0.45
N VAL A 88 6.87 1.07 0.03
CA VAL A 88 6.00 0.76 -1.10
C VAL A 88 6.33 1.77 -2.20
N LEU A 89 6.93 1.31 -3.28
CA LEU A 89 7.33 2.14 -4.42
C LEU A 89 6.15 2.26 -5.38
N GLY A 90 5.43 3.35 -5.33
CA GLY A 90 4.29 3.65 -6.21
C GLY A 90 4.76 4.28 -7.52
N CYS A 91 5.09 3.46 -8.50
CA CYS A 91 5.62 3.91 -9.79
C CYS A 91 5.21 2.94 -10.90
N ASP A 92 4.59 3.44 -11.95
CA ASP A 92 4.17 2.68 -13.14
C ASP A 92 5.11 2.85 -14.36
N ASP A 93 6.07 3.77 -14.28
CA ASP A 93 7.14 3.90 -15.25
C ASP A 93 8.23 2.84 -14.97
N VAL A 94 8.45 1.96 -15.94
CA VAL A 94 9.35 0.79 -15.80
C VAL A 94 10.79 1.20 -15.55
N GLU A 95 11.29 2.21 -16.26
CA GLU A 95 12.69 2.64 -16.15
C GLU A 95 12.95 3.36 -14.81
N VAL A 96 12.00 4.17 -14.38
CA VAL A 96 12.06 4.86 -13.08
C VAL A 96 11.91 3.83 -11.94
N ALA A 97 11.01 2.86 -12.08
CA ALA A 97 10.82 1.79 -11.12
C ALA A 97 12.08 0.92 -10.95
N LYS A 98 12.76 0.61 -12.06
CA LYS A 98 14.04 -0.09 -12.06
C LYS A 98 15.11 0.67 -11.28
N ALA A 99 15.27 1.96 -11.57
CA ALA A 99 16.24 2.81 -10.87
C ALA A 99 15.91 2.94 -9.38
N ALA A 100 14.64 3.06 -9.01
CA ALA A 100 14.19 3.11 -7.62
C ALA A 100 14.45 1.79 -6.88
N LEU A 101 14.23 0.64 -7.52
CA LEU A 101 14.55 -0.67 -6.96
C LEU A 101 16.02 -0.82 -6.67
N GLU A 102 16.93 -0.38 -7.56
CA GLU A 102 18.37 -0.43 -7.30
C GLU A 102 18.77 0.29 -6.01
N ILE A 103 18.08 1.38 -5.68
CA ILE A 103 18.30 2.13 -4.43
C ILE A 103 17.71 1.40 -3.22
N ALA A 104 16.51 0.82 -3.36
CA ALA A 104 15.71 0.34 -2.24
C ALA A 104 15.74 -1.18 -2.02
N LYS A 105 16.28 -1.97 -2.96
CA LYS A 105 16.19 -3.46 -2.96
C LYS A 105 16.69 -4.14 -1.70
N ALA A 106 17.67 -3.56 -1.00
CA ALA A 106 18.17 -4.12 0.25
C ALA A 106 17.09 -4.17 1.36
N GLY A 107 16.14 -3.24 1.34
CA GLY A 107 15.01 -3.19 2.27
C GLY A 107 13.81 -4.03 1.84
N LYS A 108 13.90 -4.80 0.75
CA LYS A 108 12.80 -5.61 0.20
C LYS A 108 11.48 -4.82 0.09
N PRO A 109 11.44 -3.75 -0.72
CA PRO A 109 10.24 -2.93 -0.89
C PRO A 109 9.13 -3.71 -1.61
N ILE A 110 7.91 -3.19 -1.54
CA ILE A 110 6.83 -3.57 -2.46
C ILE A 110 6.97 -2.69 -3.71
N LEU A 111 7.03 -3.28 -4.89
CA LEU A 111 6.96 -2.56 -6.15
C LEU A 111 5.50 -2.44 -6.59
N ASN A 112 4.87 -1.30 -6.40
CA ASN A 112 3.45 -1.07 -6.71
C ASN A 112 3.27 -0.18 -7.94
N GLY A 113 2.75 -0.75 -9.02
CA GLY A 113 2.54 -0.02 -10.28
C GLY A 113 2.40 -0.91 -11.50
N ALA A 114 2.37 -2.25 -11.33
CA ALA A 114 2.06 -3.14 -12.44
C ALA A 114 0.59 -2.98 -12.88
N ASN A 115 0.36 -2.90 -14.16
CA ASN A 115 -0.94 -2.78 -14.80
C ASN A 115 -0.94 -3.51 -16.15
N ALA A 116 -2.06 -3.49 -16.87
CA ALA A 116 -2.22 -4.21 -18.13
C ALA A 116 -1.17 -3.84 -19.21
N SER A 117 -0.61 -2.63 -19.15
CA SER A 117 0.35 -2.16 -20.16
C SER A 117 1.81 -2.50 -19.88
N ASN A 118 2.17 -2.74 -18.59
CA ASN A 118 3.58 -2.85 -18.17
C ASN A 118 3.87 -4.11 -17.33
N TYR A 119 2.88 -4.95 -17.02
CA TYR A 119 3.00 -6.02 -16.04
C TYR A 119 4.13 -7.02 -16.33
N GLU A 120 4.45 -7.29 -17.60
CA GLU A 120 5.54 -8.21 -17.97
C GLU A 120 6.89 -7.66 -17.55
N ALA A 121 7.17 -6.41 -17.86
CA ALA A 121 8.41 -5.74 -17.50
C ALA A 121 8.52 -5.55 -15.99
N MET A 122 7.44 -5.09 -15.33
CA MET A 122 7.40 -4.94 -13.88
C MET A 122 7.59 -6.28 -13.15
N ASN A 123 7.04 -7.37 -13.71
CA ASN A 123 7.22 -8.71 -13.18
C ASN A 123 8.68 -9.18 -13.27
N ALA A 124 9.36 -8.86 -14.37
CA ALA A 124 10.79 -9.18 -14.52
C ALA A 124 11.61 -8.46 -13.44
N LEU A 125 11.37 -7.18 -13.23
CA LEU A 125 12.04 -6.39 -12.17
C LEU A 125 11.76 -6.95 -10.77
N ALA A 126 10.50 -7.27 -10.47
CA ALA A 126 10.13 -7.80 -9.16
C ALA A 126 10.75 -9.17 -8.87
N LYS A 127 10.82 -10.05 -9.87
CA LYS A 127 11.49 -11.36 -9.77
C LYS A 127 12.99 -11.24 -9.59
N GLU A 128 13.65 -10.36 -10.34
CA GLU A 128 15.08 -10.11 -10.22
C GLU A 128 15.46 -9.58 -8.84
N ALA A 129 14.70 -8.65 -8.31
CA ALA A 129 14.91 -8.07 -6.98
C ALA A 129 14.36 -8.94 -5.83
N ASP A 130 13.61 -10.00 -6.14
CA ASP A 130 12.89 -10.85 -5.18
C ASP A 130 12.02 -10.03 -4.23
N VAL A 131 11.12 -9.25 -4.80
CA VAL A 131 10.20 -8.36 -4.08
C VAL A 131 8.75 -8.62 -4.45
N VAL A 132 7.82 -8.18 -3.58
CA VAL A 132 6.37 -8.24 -3.84
C VAL A 132 6.01 -7.28 -4.96
N LEU A 133 5.18 -7.74 -5.91
CA LEU A 133 4.65 -6.92 -7.00
C LEU A 133 3.21 -6.50 -6.72
N GLY A 134 2.95 -5.19 -6.70
CA GLY A 134 1.63 -4.60 -6.58
C GLY A 134 0.98 -4.41 -7.94
N VAL A 135 -0.28 -4.84 -8.04
CA VAL A 135 -1.07 -4.79 -9.28
C VAL A 135 -2.20 -3.80 -9.10
N SER A 136 -2.33 -2.87 -10.03
CA SER A 136 -3.41 -1.90 -10.14
C SER A 136 -4.07 -1.98 -11.53
N GLY A 137 -5.20 -1.33 -11.72
CA GLY A 137 -5.87 -1.26 -13.00
C GLY A 137 -6.99 -0.22 -12.99
N ALA A 138 -7.52 0.09 -14.17
CA ALA A 138 -8.63 1.03 -14.33
C ALA A 138 -9.96 0.49 -13.75
N ASN A 139 -10.08 -0.82 -13.62
CA ASN A 139 -11.25 -1.52 -13.07
C ASN A 139 -10.84 -2.92 -12.59
N LEU A 140 -11.78 -3.63 -11.93
CA LEU A 140 -11.53 -4.96 -11.38
C LEU A 140 -11.24 -6.03 -12.43
N ASP A 141 -11.83 -5.94 -13.63
CA ASP A 141 -11.61 -6.91 -14.69
C ASP A 141 -10.16 -6.82 -15.19
N GLU A 142 -9.65 -5.60 -15.38
CA GLU A 142 -8.24 -5.37 -15.75
C GLU A 142 -7.27 -5.87 -14.66
N ILE A 143 -7.57 -5.61 -13.39
CA ILE A 143 -6.78 -6.13 -12.28
C ILE A 143 -6.80 -7.66 -12.29
N TYR A 144 -7.95 -8.27 -12.45
CA TYR A 144 -8.13 -9.72 -12.50
C TYR A 144 -7.29 -10.36 -13.61
N ASP A 145 -7.43 -9.85 -14.83
CA ASP A 145 -6.70 -10.37 -15.99
C ASP A 145 -5.19 -10.24 -15.82
N THR A 146 -4.73 -9.11 -15.27
CA THR A 146 -3.31 -8.85 -15.00
C THR A 146 -2.78 -9.81 -13.92
N VAL A 147 -3.51 -10.03 -12.83
CA VAL A 147 -3.12 -10.99 -11.78
C VAL A 147 -3.08 -12.40 -12.34
N ALA A 148 -4.10 -12.82 -13.10
CA ALA A 148 -4.15 -14.14 -13.72
C ALA A 148 -2.98 -14.37 -14.70
N ALA A 149 -2.61 -13.35 -15.49
CA ALA A 149 -1.43 -13.41 -16.36
C ALA A 149 -0.12 -13.57 -15.58
N LEU A 150 0.03 -12.85 -14.47
CA LEU A 150 1.19 -12.95 -13.58
C LEU A 150 1.29 -14.32 -12.90
N GLU A 151 0.17 -14.88 -12.44
CA GLU A 151 0.11 -16.25 -11.89
C GLU A 151 0.54 -17.29 -12.93
N LYS A 152 0.03 -17.16 -14.16
CA LYS A 152 0.42 -18.01 -15.28
C LYS A 152 1.91 -17.90 -15.61
N ALA A 153 2.49 -16.71 -15.42
CA ALA A 153 3.94 -16.48 -15.53
C ALA A 153 4.74 -16.98 -14.30
N GLY A 154 4.06 -17.61 -13.33
CA GLY A 154 4.65 -18.23 -12.14
C GLY A 154 4.97 -17.24 -11.01
N ASN A 155 4.45 -16.02 -11.03
CA ASN A 155 4.58 -15.10 -9.91
C ASN A 155 3.35 -15.18 -8.99
N LYS A 156 3.59 -15.58 -7.74
CA LYS A 156 2.58 -15.64 -6.66
C LYS A 156 2.91 -14.69 -5.51
N ASN A 157 3.94 -13.86 -5.67
CA ASN A 157 4.32 -12.86 -4.67
C ASN A 157 3.70 -11.50 -5.03
N LEU A 158 2.37 -11.44 -4.91
CA LEU A 158 1.55 -10.34 -5.38
C LEU A 158 0.79 -9.65 -4.25
N ILE A 159 0.45 -8.37 -4.47
CA ILE A 159 -0.49 -7.59 -3.67
C ILE A 159 -1.38 -6.79 -4.62
N ILE A 160 -2.66 -6.62 -4.31
CA ILE A 160 -3.62 -5.92 -5.17
C ILE A 160 -3.82 -4.49 -4.65
N ASP A 161 -3.56 -3.49 -5.46
CA ASP A 161 -3.96 -2.11 -5.18
C ASP A 161 -5.43 -1.94 -5.55
N ALA A 162 -6.29 -1.94 -4.53
CA ALA A 162 -7.74 -1.81 -4.69
C ALA A 162 -8.21 -0.36 -4.85
N THR A 163 -7.28 0.60 -4.85
CA THR A 163 -7.59 2.02 -4.94
C THR A 163 -8.15 2.37 -6.31
N GLY A 164 -9.39 2.81 -6.36
CA GLY A 164 -10.05 3.32 -7.56
C GLY A 164 -9.98 4.84 -7.68
N ALA A 165 -10.63 5.39 -8.69
CA ALA A 165 -10.68 6.83 -8.96
C ALA A 165 -11.55 7.62 -7.96
N SER A 166 -12.37 6.92 -7.17
CA SER A 166 -13.26 7.53 -6.17
C SER A 166 -13.38 6.64 -4.92
N LEU A 167 -13.87 7.23 -3.83
CA LEU A 167 -14.20 6.48 -2.63
C LEU A 167 -15.23 5.37 -2.91
N LYS A 168 -16.27 5.67 -3.67
CA LYS A 168 -17.31 4.69 -4.04
C LYS A 168 -16.70 3.49 -4.76
N GLU A 169 -15.85 3.74 -5.72
CA GLU A 169 -15.17 2.71 -6.50
C GLU A 169 -14.20 1.90 -5.64
N THR A 170 -13.34 2.57 -4.87
CA THR A 170 -12.41 1.92 -3.96
C THR A 170 -13.12 0.99 -2.98
N TYR A 171 -14.21 1.45 -2.39
CA TYR A 171 -15.00 0.63 -1.48
C TYR A 171 -15.65 -0.56 -2.19
N ALA A 172 -16.21 -0.34 -3.38
CA ALA A 172 -16.78 -1.41 -4.19
C ALA A 172 -15.73 -2.45 -4.58
N ASN A 173 -14.55 -2.02 -5.02
CA ASN A 173 -13.42 -2.89 -5.34
C ASN A 173 -13.03 -3.75 -4.14
N ALA A 174 -12.81 -3.13 -2.99
CA ALA A 174 -12.41 -3.83 -1.77
C ALA A 174 -13.44 -4.88 -1.33
N VAL A 175 -14.74 -4.55 -1.41
CA VAL A 175 -15.83 -5.48 -1.10
C VAL A 175 -15.87 -6.64 -2.08
N GLN A 176 -15.78 -6.36 -3.39
CA GLN A 176 -15.88 -7.39 -4.43
C GLN A 176 -14.67 -8.33 -4.40
N ILE A 177 -13.45 -7.81 -4.26
CA ILE A 177 -12.24 -8.62 -4.09
C ILE A 177 -12.41 -9.60 -2.93
N ARG A 178 -12.84 -9.12 -1.76
CA ARG A 178 -13.05 -9.97 -0.60
C ARG A 178 -14.15 -11.03 -0.81
N ARG A 179 -15.25 -10.64 -1.44
CA ARG A 179 -16.34 -11.58 -1.74
C ARG A 179 -15.92 -12.65 -2.72
N ALA A 180 -15.26 -12.29 -3.81
CA ALA A 180 -14.75 -13.25 -4.78
C ALA A 180 -13.77 -14.22 -4.13
N ALA A 181 -12.81 -13.72 -3.35
CA ALA A 181 -11.83 -14.55 -2.67
C ALA A 181 -12.43 -15.52 -1.66
N LEU A 182 -13.39 -15.08 -0.83
CA LEU A 182 -13.88 -15.87 0.30
C LEU A 182 -15.19 -16.61 0.01
N LYS A 183 -16.12 -16.02 -0.74
CA LYS A 183 -17.41 -16.63 -1.06
C LYS A 183 -17.32 -17.50 -2.30
N ASP A 184 -16.69 -16.97 -3.34
CA ASP A 184 -16.60 -17.66 -4.63
C ASP A 184 -15.31 -18.50 -4.73
N GLN A 185 -14.47 -18.45 -3.72
CA GLN A 185 -13.17 -19.16 -3.61
C GLN A 185 -12.22 -18.88 -4.78
N ASP A 186 -12.32 -17.68 -5.34
CA ASP A 186 -11.47 -17.23 -6.44
C ASP A 186 -10.10 -16.81 -5.89
N ARG A 187 -9.09 -17.62 -6.18
CA ARG A 187 -7.72 -17.40 -5.70
C ARG A 187 -7.04 -16.22 -6.36
N THR A 188 -7.44 -15.82 -7.56
CA THR A 188 -6.87 -14.67 -8.27
C THR A 188 -7.11 -13.37 -7.51
N PHE A 189 -8.22 -13.26 -6.77
CA PHE A 189 -8.46 -12.18 -5.81
C PHE A 189 -8.05 -12.49 -4.36
N GLY A 190 -7.40 -13.63 -4.13
CA GLY A 190 -6.99 -14.06 -2.78
C GLY A 190 -5.72 -13.38 -2.21
N TYR A 191 -5.16 -12.42 -2.92
CA TYR A 191 -3.96 -11.70 -2.46
C TYR A 191 -4.29 -10.58 -1.47
N PRO A 192 -3.31 -10.18 -0.61
CA PRO A 192 -3.45 -9.00 0.24
C PRO A 192 -3.75 -7.74 -0.59
N THR A 193 -4.31 -6.72 0.05
CA THR A 193 -4.70 -5.47 -0.64
C THR A 193 -4.01 -4.25 -0.08
N ILE A 194 -3.74 -3.28 -0.96
CA ILE A 194 -3.38 -1.90 -0.63
C ILE A 194 -4.62 -1.03 -0.86
N VAL A 195 -4.89 -0.12 0.07
CA VAL A 195 -5.87 0.96 -0.12
C VAL A 195 -5.20 2.29 0.20
N ASN A 196 -5.10 3.15 -0.81
CA ASN A 196 -4.47 4.46 -0.68
C ASN A 196 -5.51 5.55 -0.39
N THR A 197 -5.77 5.80 0.89
CA THR A 197 -6.74 6.82 1.32
C THR A 197 -6.23 8.24 1.09
N SER A 198 -4.92 8.45 0.97
CA SER A 198 -4.35 9.77 0.69
C SER A 198 -4.78 10.33 -0.67
N LYS A 199 -5.16 9.46 -1.61
CA LYS A 199 -5.69 9.84 -2.91
C LYS A 199 -7.20 10.14 -2.90
N LEU A 200 -7.93 9.69 -1.87
CA LEU A 200 -9.40 9.72 -1.82
C LEU A 200 -9.97 10.92 -1.06
N ALA A 201 -9.26 11.44 -0.09
CA ALA A 201 -9.70 12.53 0.78
C ALA A 201 -8.62 13.60 0.89
N VAL A 202 -8.27 14.19 -0.26
CA VAL A 202 -7.24 15.21 -0.33
C VAL A 202 -7.64 16.43 0.46
N LYS A 203 -6.77 16.86 1.42
CA LYS A 203 -6.96 18.04 2.28
C LYS A 203 -8.15 18.00 3.25
N ASP A 204 -8.84 16.87 3.39
CA ASP A 204 -9.86 16.67 4.41
C ASP A 204 -9.41 15.64 5.44
N LYS A 205 -8.83 16.14 6.53
CA LYS A 205 -8.25 15.32 7.60
C LYS A 205 -9.29 14.40 8.27
N TYR A 206 -10.49 14.90 8.55
CA TYR A 206 -11.52 14.12 9.22
C TYR A 206 -12.07 13.02 8.33
N MET A 207 -12.30 13.34 7.06
CA MET A 207 -12.70 12.33 6.07
C MET A 207 -11.61 11.28 5.92
N GLN A 208 -10.35 11.67 5.91
CA GLN A 208 -9.25 10.74 5.82
C GLN A 208 -9.19 9.79 7.01
N GLU A 209 -9.32 10.28 8.24
CA GLU A 209 -9.37 9.45 9.44
C GLU A 209 -10.54 8.45 9.40
N ALA A 210 -11.71 8.89 8.94
CA ALA A 210 -12.87 8.01 8.77
C ALA A 210 -12.60 6.90 7.74
N LEU A 211 -11.99 7.24 6.59
CA LEU A 211 -11.63 6.27 5.56
C LEU A 211 -10.56 5.29 6.02
N VAL A 212 -9.52 5.77 6.67
CA VAL A 212 -8.47 4.91 7.23
C VAL A 212 -9.07 3.93 8.23
N SER A 213 -9.94 4.39 9.12
CA SER A 213 -10.64 3.53 10.07
C SER A 213 -11.51 2.49 9.36
N LEU A 214 -12.28 2.89 8.34
CA LEU A 214 -13.13 2.00 7.55
C LEU A 214 -12.31 0.86 6.90
N PHE A 215 -11.24 1.20 6.19
CA PHE A 215 -10.42 0.21 5.50
C PHE A 215 -9.55 -0.62 6.45
N THR A 216 -9.16 -0.07 7.60
CA THR A 216 -8.51 -0.83 8.67
C THR A 216 -9.42 -1.92 9.20
N MET A 217 -10.68 -1.59 9.47
CA MET A 217 -11.64 -2.55 10.02
C MET A 217 -12.14 -3.57 8.99
N LYS A 218 -12.01 -3.30 7.69
CA LYS A 218 -12.69 -4.12 6.69
C LYS A 218 -11.77 -4.78 5.66
N TYR A 219 -11.04 -4.02 4.89
CA TYR A 219 -10.55 -4.56 3.61
C TYR A 219 -9.08 -4.28 3.30
N GLY A 220 -8.41 -3.39 4.02
CA GLY A 220 -7.02 -3.05 3.74
C GLY A 220 -6.02 -3.91 4.49
N SER A 221 -5.12 -4.59 3.78
CA SER A 221 -3.93 -5.20 4.40
C SER A 221 -2.85 -4.16 4.64
N ILE A 222 -2.69 -3.22 3.69
CA ILE A 222 -1.94 -1.98 3.85
C ILE A 222 -2.90 -0.83 3.60
N VAL A 223 -2.97 0.13 4.52
CA VAL A 223 -3.72 1.38 4.34
C VAL A 223 -2.71 2.53 4.30
N VAL A 224 -2.72 3.25 3.18
CA VAL A 224 -1.86 4.41 2.98
C VAL A 224 -2.58 5.66 3.48
N VAL A 225 -1.93 6.38 4.38
CA VAL A 225 -2.43 7.61 5.00
C VAL A 225 -1.63 8.82 4.51
N ASP A 226 -2.24 10.00 4.49
CA ASP A 226 -1.52 11.21 4.11
C ASP A 226 -0.58 11.64 5.24
N GLU A 227 -1.10 11.78 6.45
CA GLU A 227 -0.35 12.13 7.64
C GLU A 227 -0.67 11.15 8.77
N LEU A 228 0.29 10.91 9.63
CA LEU A 228 0.12 10.11 10.83
C LEU A 228 0.96 10.72 11.96
N GLY A 229 0.34 11.62 12.72
CA GLY A 229 0.89 12.10 13.99
C GLY A 229 0.42 11.25 15.16
N TYR A 230 0.87 11.59 16.37
CA TYR A 230 0.50 10.86 17.59
C TYR A 230 -1.03 10.90 17.85
N ALA A 231 -1.66 12.05 17.61
CA ALA A 231 -3.10 12.22 17.83
C ALA A 231 -3.92 11.37 16.85
N GLU A 232 -3.54 11.33 15.59
CA GLU A 232 -4.18 10.53 14.55
C GLU A 232 -3.95 9.03 14.74
N ALA A 233 -2.79 8.65 15.25
CA ALA A 233 -2.44 7.27 15.48
C ALA A 233 -3.31 6.58 16.54
N LEU A 234 -3.73 7.29 17.58
CA LEU A 234 -4.54 6.73 18.66
C LEU A 234 -5.85 6.09 18.17
N PRO A 235 -6.71 6.78 17.41
CA PRO A 235 -7.95 6.20 16.89
C PRO A 235 -7.71 5.13 15.83
N LEU A 236 -6.58 5.14 15.12
CA LEU A 236 -6.30 4.17 14.06
C LEU A 236 -5.73 2.86 14.60
N PHE A 237 -4.84 2.91 15.55
CA PHE A 237 -4.28 1.71 16.15
C PHE A 237 -5.26 1.00 17.10
N GLY A 238 -6.22 1.72 17.67
CA GLY A 238 -7.28 1.15 18.51
C GLY A 238 -8.08 0.05 17.78
N PRO A 239 -8.75 0.34 16.65
CA PRO A 239 -9.48 -0.67 15.86
C PRO A 239 -8.61 -1.81 15.35
N ARG A 240 -7.31 -1.59 15.15
CA ARG A 240 -6.37 -2.61 14.70
C ARG A 240 -6.10 -3.68 15.77
N GLN A 241 -6.19 -3.33 17.05
CA GLN A 241 -5.94 -4.26 18.16
C GLN A 241 -7.15 -5.11 18.53
N ASN A 242 -8.35 -4.76 18.08
CA ASN A 242 -9.59 -5.45 18.45
C ASN A 242 -9.90 -6.66 17.57
#